data_adbdb7774466b8caef2298f13dac7f35
#
_entry.id   adbdb7774466b8caef2298f13dac7f35
#
_cell.length_a   1.000
_cell.length_b   1.000
_cell.length_c   1.000
_cell.angle_alpha   90.00
_cell.angle_beta   90.00
_cell.angle_gamma   90.00
#
_symmetry.space_group_name_H-M   'P 1'
#
loop_
_entity.id
_entity.type
_entity.pdbx_description
1 polymer ?
#
loop_
_entity_poly.entity_id
_entity_poly.type
_entity_poly.pdbx_seq_one_letter_code
_entity_poly.pdbx_strand_id
1 'polypeptide(L)'
;MSENERSTVELLNAQDVGRTVARIAHQIIEKTALDDETSPQVVLLGIPSGGVPLAQRIAEAVEEFSGVAIPVGSLDVTLYRDDLRNRPHRALRPTNIPVDVDGAVVILVDDVLYSGRTIRAALDSLRDIGRPAAIQLAVLVDRGHRELPLRADYVGKNIPTSKDEDVTVSLTPLDAEDRVTLAREA
;
A
#
# COMPACT_ATOMS: atom_id res chain seq x y z
N MET A 1 -5.29 -35.53 16.10
CA MET A 1 -4.59 -34.35 15.62
C MET A 1 -5.65 -33.26 15.51
N SER A 2 -5.70 -32.37 16.48
CA SER A 2 -6.63 -31.24 16.44
C SER A 2 -6.15 -30.25 15.38
N GLU A 3 -6.91 -30.10 14.30
CA GLU A 3 -6.81 -28.92 13.46
C GLU A 3 -7.08 -27.72 14.36
N ASN A 4 -6.06 -26.90 14.55
CA ASN A 4 -6.19 -25.64 15.26
C ASN A 4 -7.14 -24.78 14.42
N GLU A 5 -8.41 -24.72 14.79
CA GLU A 5 -9.39 -23.88 14.11
C GLU A 5 -9.00 -22.41 14.35
N ARG A 6 -8.32 -21.82 13.36
CA ARG A 6 -8.09 -20.38 13.35
C ARG A 6 -9.43 -19.66 13.25
N SER A 7 -9.80 -18.94 14.28
CA SER A 7 -10.98 -18.09 14.20
C SER A 7 -10.67 -16.87 13.31
N THR A 8 -11.43 -16.73 12.23
CA THR A 8 -11.28 -15.61 11.29
C THR A 8 -12.46 -14.66 11.41
N VAL A 9 -12.20 -13.38 11.58
CA VAL A 9 -13.21 -12.31 11.66
C VAL A 9 -13.05 -11.39 10.47
N GLU A 10 -14.15 -11.12 9.76
CA GLU A 10 -14.16 -10.08 8.71
C GLU A 10 -14.23 -8.70 9.35
N LEU A 11 -13.26 -7.85 9.01
CA LEU A 11 -13.15 -6.47 9.50
C LEU A 11 -13.71 -5.45 8.51
N LEU A 12 -13.50 -5.68 7.21
CA LEU A 12 -14.04 -4.90 6.12
C LEU A 12 -14.58 -5.83 5.04
N ASN A 13 -15.80 -5.57 4.59
CA ASN A 13 -16.37 -6.20 3.39
C ASN A 13 -16.03 -5.37 2.13
N ALA A 14 -16.46 -5.83 0.97
CA ALA A 14 -16.17 -5.16 -0.31
C ALA A 14 -16.66 -3.70 -0.35
N GLN A 15 -17.83 -3.42 0.22
CA GLN A 15 -18.38 -2.06 0.27
C GLN A 15 -17.56 -1.16 1.21
N ASP A 16 -17.10 -1.70 2.33
CA ASP A 16 -16.22 -0.99 3.26
C ASP A 16 -14.87 -0.66 2.64
N VAL A 17 -14.29 -1.60 1.89
CA VAL A 17 -13.05 -1.38 1.13
C VAL A 17 -13.24 -0.26 0.12
N GLY A 18 -14.34 -0.27 -0.65
CA GLY A 18 -14.64 0.78 -1.62
C GLY A 18 -14.77 2.17 -0.98
N ARG A 19 -15.47 2.28 0.13
CA ARG A 19 -15.60 3.55 0.89
C ARG A 19 -14.24 4.02 1.44
N THR A 20 -13.43 3.10 1.88
CA THR A 20 -12.09 3.40 2.41
C THR A 20 -11.17 3.93 1.32
N VAL A 21 -11.17 3.29 0.14
CA VAL A 21 -10.43 3.76 -1.03
C VAL A 21 -10.88 5.16 -1.47
N ALA A 22 -12.18 5.40 -1.52
CA ALA A 22 -12.73 6.72 -1.85
C ALA A 22 -12.25 7.80 -0.88
N ARG A 23 -12.24 7.52 0.41
CA ARG A 23 -11.74 8.46 1.42
C ARG A 23 -10.24 8.75 1.26
N ILE A 24 -9.43 7.74 1.01
CA ILE A 24 -7.99 7.91 0.74
C ILE A 24 -7.78 8.78 -0.51
N ALA A 25 -8.56 8.54 -1.58
CA ALA A 25 -8.49 9.34 -2.79
C ALA A 25 -8.78 10.83 -2.53
N HIS A 26 -9.82 11.15 -1.77
CA HIS A 26 -10.13 12.53 -1.38
C HIS A 26 -9.00 13.17 -0.57
N GLN A 27 -8.40 12.44 0.36
CA GLN A 27 -7.28 12.93 1.17
C GLN A 27 -6.04 13.22 0.29
N ILE A 28 -5.77 12.39 -0.70
CA ILE A 28 -4.67 12.61 -1.65
C ILE A 28 -4.91 13.86 -2.48
N ILE A 29 -6.11 14.04 -3.04
CA ILE A 29 -6.47 15.21 -3.83
C ILE A 29 -6.23 16.49 -3.03
N GLU A 30 -6.70 16.53 -1.80
CA GLU A 30 -6.57 17.69 -0.92
C GLU A 30 -5.10 17.95 -0.53
N LYS A 31 -4.41 16.93 -0.05
CA LYS A 31 -3.05 17.07 0.49
C LYS A 31 -2.00 17.39 -0.56
N THR A 32 -2.20 16.93 -1.79
CA THR A 32 -1.26 17.17 -2.90
C THR A 32 -1.65 18.38 -3.75
N ALA A 33 -2.76 19.04 -3.45
CA ALA A 33 -3.31 20.12 -4.28
C ALA A 33 -3.32 19.75 -5.78
N LEU A 34 -3.87 18.58 -6.07
CA LEU A 34 -3.75 17.90 -7.37
C LEU A 34 -4.33 18.71 -8.54
N ASP A 35 -5.29 19.57 -8.26
CA ASP A 35 -5.96 20.48 -9.20
C ASP A 35 -5.20 21.79 -9.46
N ASP A 36 -4.08 22.02 -8.75
CA ASP A 36 -3.20 23.18 -8.97
C ASP A 36 -2.11 22.81 -9.98
N GLU A 37 -2.13 23.45 -11.14
CA GLU A 37 -1.15 23.23 -12.22
C GLU A 37 0.30 23.55 -11.82
N THR A 38 0.50 24.28 -10.73
CA THR A 38 1.84 24.59 -10.18
C THR A 38 2.38 23.53 -9.23
N SER A 39 1.52 22.59 -8.82
CA SER A 39 1.90 21.49 -7.93
C SER A 39 2.79 20.46 -8.64
N PRO A 40 3.73 19.83 -7.93
CA PRO A 40 4.51 18.74 -8.48
C PRO A 40 3.63 17.60 -9.01
N GLN A 41 4.10 16.92 -10.04
CA GLN A 41 3.44 15.70 -10.52
C GLN A 41 3.34 14.66 -9.42
N VAL A 42 2.17 14.04 -9.29
CA VAL A 42 1.94 12.92 -8.36
C VAL A 42 1.98 11.61 -9.13
N VAL A 43 2.64 10.61 -8.56
CA VAL A 43 2.68 9.24 -9.10
C VAL A 43 2.42 8.24 -7.98
N LEU A 44 1.61 7.22 -8.26
CA LEU A 44 1.35 6.11 -7.34
C LEU A 44 2.22 4.91 -7.72
N LEU A 45 2.92 4.35 -6.77
CA LEU A 45 3.70 3.12 -6.95
C LEU A 45 3.20 2.06 -5.97
N GLY A 46 2.53 1.06 -6.50
CA GLY A 46 2.05 -0.09 -5.72
C GLY A 46 3.18 -1.08 -5.41
N ILE A 47 3.26 -1.50 -4.18
CA ILE A 47 4.19 -2.54 -3.75
C ILE A 47 3.53 -3.91 -3.95
N PRO A 48 4.07 -4.79 -4.80
CA PRO A 48 3.50 -6.10 -4.99
C PRO A 48 3.47 -6.94 -3.68
N SER A 49 2.41 -7.73 -3.44
CA SER A 49 1.31 -8.00 -4.39
C SER A 49 0.12 -7.06 -4.20
N GLY A 50 -0.43 -6.92 -3.00
CA GLY A 50 -1.68 -6.21 -2.72
C GLY A 50 -1.65 -4.71 -2.95
N GLY A 51 -0.49 -4.08 -2.88
CA GLY A 51 -0.33 -2.65 -3.16
C GLY A 51 -0.60 -2.27 -4.62
N VAL A 52 -0.41 -3.19 -5.57
CA VAL A 52 -0.64 -2.91 -7.00
C VAL A 52 -2.12 -2.70 -7.32
N PRO A 53 -3.03 -3.64 -7.01
CA PRO A 53 -4.46 -3.40 -7.25
C PRO A 53 -5.01 -2.24 -6.41
N LEU A 54 -4.51 -2.03 -5.20
CA LEU A 54 -4.91 -0.90 -4.37
C LEU A 54 -4.51 0.44 -5.00
N ALA A 55 -3.28 0.57 -5.50
CA ALA A 55 -2.82 1.77 -6.19
C ALA A 55 -3.68 2.08 -7.42
N GLN A 56 -4.02 1.06 -8.21
CA GLN A 56 -4.89 1.22 -9.37
C GLN A 56 -6.27 1.77 -8.97
N ARG A 57 -6.88 1.22 -7.93
CA ARG A 57 -8.19 1.68 -7.45
C ARG A 57 -8.15 3.09 -6.88
N ILE A 58 -7.09 3.45 -6.18
CA ILE A 58 -6.91 4.81 -5.67
C ILE A 58 -6.80 5.78 -6.84
N ALA A 59 -6.03 5.45 -7.88
CA ALA A 59 -5.90 6.30 -9.07
C ALA A 59 -7.23 6.48 -9.81
N GLU A 60 -8.00 5.42 -9.98
CA GLU A 60 -9.33 5.46 -10.60
C GLU A 60 -10.29 6.36 -9.80
N ALA A 61 -10.29 6.25 -8.47
CA ALA A 61 -11.10 7.09 -7.59
C ALA A 61 -10.66 8.56 -7.63
N VAL A 62 -9.36 8.82 -7.67
CA VAL A 62 -8.82 10.19 -7.81
C VAL A 62 -9.28 10.82 -9.12
N GLU A 63 -9.18 10.09 -10.23
CA GLU A 63 -9.63 10.58 -11.53
C GLU A 63 -11.13 10.83 -11.55
N GLU A 64 -11.93 9.93 -10.97
CA GLU A 64 -13.38 10.10 -10.85
C GLU A 64 -13.75 11.37 -10.08
N PHE A 65 -13.07 11.67 -8.97
CA PHE A 65 -13.42 12.79 -8.10
C PHE A 65 -12.79 14.11 -8.50
N SER A 66 -11.62 14.11 -9.14
CA SER A 66 -10.88 15.32 -9.49
C SER A 66 -10.82 15.61 -10.98
N GLY A 67 -11.08 14.62 -11.82
CA GLY A 67 -10.85 14.71 -13.28
C GLY A 67 -9.38 14.63 -13.68
N VAL A 68 -8.45 14.42 -12.74
CA VAL A 68 -7.02 14.33 -13.00
C VAL A 68 -6.57 12.89 -12.96
N ALA A 69 -5.99 12.41 -14.06
CA ALA A 69 -5.37 11.09 -14.12
C ALA A 69 -3.99 11.11 -13.49
N ILE A 70 -3.76 10.24 -12.51
CA ILE A 70 -2.45 10.04 -11.88
C ILE A 70 -1.76 8.82 -12.51
N PRO A 71 -0.50 8.93 -12.95
CA PRO A 71 0.28 7.78 -13.37
C PRO A 71 0.40 6.74 -12.25
N VAL A 72 0.25 5.47 -12.61
CA VAL A 72 0.34 4.33 -11.67
C VAL A 72 1.39 3.35 -12.17
N GLY A 73 2.24 2.93 -11.28
CA GLY A 73 3.23 1.90 -11.53
C GLY A 73 3.35 0.92 -10.38
N SER A 74 4.39 0.12 -10.42
CA SER A 74 4.70 -0.86 -9.41
C SER A 74 6.20 -0.85 -9.08
N LEU A 75 6.52 -1.11 -7.81
CA LEU A 75 7.88 -1.11 -7.30
C LEU A 75 8.13 -2.42 -6.55
N ASP A 76 8.91 -3.32 -7.17
CA ASP A 76 9.37 -4.53 -6.49
C ASP A 76 10.51 -4.20 -5.53
N VAL A 77 10.32 -4.54 -4.27
CA VAL A 77 11.27 -4.26 -3.19
C VAL A 77 12.04 -5.50 -2.73
N THR A 78 11.84 -6.63 -3.38
CA THR A 78 12.36 -7.94 -2.94
C THR A 78 13.87 -7.92 -2.73
N LEU A 79 14.64 -7.34 -3.63
CA LEU A 79 16.10 -7.27 -3.54
C LEU A 79 16.64 -6.31 -2.46
N TYR A 80 15.81 -5.40 -1.97
CA TYR A 80 16.18 -4.37 -1.00
C TYR A 80 15.80 -4.74 0.44
N ARG A 81 15.15 -5.90 0.62
CA ARG A 81 14.77 -6.36 1.97
C ARG A 81 15.98 -6.89 2.72
N ASP A 82 16.10 -6.47 3.98
CA ASP A 82 17.16 -6.90 4.89
C ASP A 82 16.97 -8.33 5.42
N ASP A 83 15.78 -8.91 5.25
CA ASP A 83 15.41 -10.27 5.69
C ASP A 83 15.48 -11.34 4.57
N LEU A 84 16.08 -11.02 3.41
CA LEU A 84 16.19 -11.94 2.25
C LEU A 84 16.80 -13.29 2.60
N ARG A 85 17.77 -13.32 3.51
CA ARG A 85 18.47 -14.55 3.91
C ARG A 85 17.60 -15.52 4.70
N ASN A 86 16.52 -15.03 5.29
CA ASN A 86 15.67 -15.77 6.23
C ASN A 86 14.28 -16.10 5.66
N ARG A 87 14.00 -15.71 4.42
CA ARG A 87 12.72 -15.97 3.76
C ARG A 87 12.89 -16.85 2.53
N PRO A 88 11.91 -17.72 2.24
CA PRO A 88 11.92 -18.48 1.00
C PRO A 88 11.97 -17.52 -0.19
N HIS A 89 12.74 -17.89 -1.22
CA HIS A 89 12.92 -17.08 -2.42
C HIS A 89 11.57 -16.71 -3.04
N ARG A 90 11.19 -15.45 -2.94
CA ARG A 90 10.09 -14.91 -3.73
C ARG A 90 10.58 -14.64 -5.15
N ALA A 91 9.79 -15.03 -6.12
CA ALA A 91 10.02 -14.61 -7.51
C ALA A 91 10.00 -13.07 -7.59
N LEU A 92 10.96 -12.49 -8.31
CA LEU A 92 10.96 -11.06 -8.59
C LEU A 92 9.70 -10.69 -9.36
N ARG A 93 9.09 -9.56 -8.98
CA ARG A 93 7.95 -8.98 -9.69
C ARG A 93 8.45 -7.82 -10.56
N PRO A 94 7.77 -7.52 -11.66
CA PRO A 94 8.16 -6.39 -12.48
C PRO A 94 8.10 -5.07 -11.71
N THR A 95 9.16 -4.26 -11.81
CA THR A 95 9.10 -2.85 -11.47
C THR A 95 8.71 -2.07 -12.72
N ASN A 96 7.69 -1.25 -12.61
CA ASN A 96 7.22 -0.38 -13.68
C ASN A 96 7.10 1.05 -13.15
N ILE A 97 7.99 1.90 -13.59
CA ILE A 97 8.00 3.33 -13.26
C ILE A 97 7.48 4.09 -14.47
N PRO A 98 6.21 4.58 -14.45
CA PRO A 98 5.56 5.10 -15.64
C PRO A 98 6.06 6.48 -16.08
N VAL A 99 6.71 7.22 -15.17
CA VAL A 99 7.19 8.57 -15.38
C VAL A 99 8.54 8.79 -14.70
N ASP A 100 9.24 9.86 -15.05
CA ASP A 100 10.40 10.31 -14.29
C ASP A 100 9.95 10.75 -12.89
N VAL A 101 10.56 10.18 -11.86
CA VAL A 101 10.21 10.47 -10.45
C VAL A 101 10.95 11.69 -9.91
N ASP A 102 11.95 12.21 -10.62
CA ASP A 102 12.69 13.39 -10.19
C ASP A 102 11.77 14.60 -10.04
N GLY A 103 11.76 15.19 -8.86
CA GLY A 103 10.90 16.31 -8.53
C GLY A 103 9.41 15.99 -8.34
N ALA A 104 8.99 14.74 -8.54
CA ALA A 104 7.62 14.30 -8.33
C ALA A 104 7.30 14.04 -6.86
N VAL A 105 6.03 14.02 -6.52
CA VAL A 105 5.52 13.43 -5.29
C VAL A 105 5.20 11.97 -5.57
N VAL A 106 5.98 11.06 -5.00
CA VAL A 106 5.75 9.63 -5.08
C VAL A 106 4.92 9.18 -3.89
N ILE A 107 3.79 8.57 -4.16
CA ILE A 107 2.98 7.91 -3.13
C ILE A 107 3.17 6.40 -3.25
N LEU A 108 3.86 5.81 -2.30
CA LEU A 108 3.96 4.37 -2.16
C LEU A 108 2.64 3.82 -1.65
N VAL A 109 2.18 2.74 -2.23
CA VAL A 109 0.91 2.11 -1.85
C VAL A 109 1.15 0.66 -1.45
N ASP A 110 0.72 0.31 -0.25
CA ASP A 110 0.76 -1.05 0.26
C ASP A 110 -0.57 -1.42 0.93
N ASP A 111 -0.87 -2.69 1.04
CA ASP A 111 -2.10 -3.17 1.66
C ASP A 111 -2.05 -3.09 3.18
N VAL A 112 -1.01 -3.62 3.81
CA VAL A 112 -0.85 -3.67 5.27
C VAL A 112 0.48 -3.07 5.71
N LEU A 113 0.42 -2.11 6.60
CA LEU A 113 1.60 -1.59 7.28
C LEU A 113 1.77 -2.29 8.63
N TYR A 114 2.92 -2.93 8.80
CA TYR A 114 3.29 -3.67 10.01
C TYR A 114 4.58 -3.13 10.63
N SER A 115 5.71 -3.81 10.45
CA SER A 115 6.99 -3.41 11.04
C SER A 115 7.61 -2.16 10.38
N GLY A 116 7.27 -1.88 9.13
CA GLY A 116 7.86 -0.83 8.30
C GLY A 116 9.02 -1.29 7.43
N ARG A 117 9.45 -2.55 7.53
CA ARG A 117 10.62 -3.06 6.77
C ARG A 117 10.40 -3.09 5.27
N THR A 118 9.19 -3.41 4.82
CA THR A 118 8.83 -3.33 3.39
C THR A 118 8.96 -1.90 2.86
N ILE A 119 8.49 -0.93 3.63
CA ILE A 119 8.56 0.49 3.24
C ILE A 119 9.99 1.01 3.24
N ARG A 120 10.81 0.60 4.19
CA ARG A 120 12.25 0.91 4.17
C ARG A 120 12.91 0.39 2.88
N ALA A 121 12.62 -0.87 2.51
CA ALA A 121 13.12 -1.45 1.27
C ALA A 121 12.66 -0.65 0.03
N ALA A 122 11.41 -0.17 0.03
CA ALA A 122 10.89 0.69 -1.03
C ALA A 122 11.62 2.04 -1.11
N LEU A 123 11.92 2.67 0.02
CA LEU A 123 12.71 3.89 0.07
C LEU A 123 14.12 3.69 -0.47
N ASP A 124 14.78 2.58 -0.13
CA ASP A 124 16.10 2.24 -0.66
C ASP A 124 16.07 2.00 -2.18
N SER A 125 15.04 1.31 -2.67
CA SER A 125 14.84 1.08 -4.11
C SER A 125 14.63 2.38 -4.87
N LEU A 126 13.80 3.29 -4.35
CA LEU A 126 13.53 4.58 -4.99
C LEU A 126 14.78 5.45 -5.09
N ARG A 127 15.69 5.38 -4.13
CA ARG A 127 16.94 6.13 -4.17
C ARG A 127 17.79 5.77 -5.38
N ASP A 128 17.75 4.53 -5.83
CA ASP A 128 18.46 4.07 -7.02
C ASP A 128 17.75 4.44 -8.34
N ILE A 129 16.47 4.80 -8.28
CA ILE A 129 15.65 5.14 -9.45
C ILE A 129 15.68 6.64 -9.75
N GLY A 130 15.61 7.47 -8.73
CA GLY A 130 15.58 8.92 -8.91
C GLY A 130 15.45 9.67 -7.59
N ARG A 131 15.20 10.98 -7.70
CA ARG A 131 15.11 11.87 -6.55
C ARG A 131 13.76 12.59 -6.48
N PRO A 132 12.73 11.98 -5.93
CA PRO A 132 11.44 12.63 -5.71
C PRO A 132 11.57 13.89 -4.85
N ALA A 133 10.66 14.85 -5.06
CA ALA A 133 10.53 16.02 -4.18
C ALA A 133 9.98 15.61 -2.81
N ALA A 134 9.08 14.63 -2.78
CA ALA A 134 8.55 14.04 -1.56
C ALA A 134 8.15 12.57 -1.80
N ILE A 135 8.19 11.77 -0.74
CA ILE A 135 7.68 10.40 -0.73
C ILE A 135 6.64 10.32 0.38
N GLN A 136 5.46 9.88 0.01
CA GLN A 136 4.33 9.64 0.92
C GLN A 136 3.97 8.16 0.91
N LEU A 137 3.19 7.73 1.88
CA LEU A 137 2.75 6.35 2.04
C LEU A 137 1.24 6.28 2.25
N ALA A 138 0.58 5.47 1.44
CA ALA A 138 -0.83 5.11 1.59
C ALA A 138 -0.95 3.61 1.87
N VAL A 139 -1.70 3.25 2.89
CA VAL A 139 -1.98 1.85 3.25
C VAL A 139 -3.46 1.65 3.51
N LEU A 140 -3.98 0.47 3.17
CA LEU A 140 -5.36 0.14 3.51
C LEU A 140 -5.53 -0.10 5.01
N VAL A 141 -4.58 -0.80 5.60
CA VAL A 141 -4.59 -1.15 7.03
C VAL A 141 -3.25 -0.83 7.67
N ASP A 142 -3.28 -0.16 8.81
CA ASP A 142 -2.16 -0.07 9.75
C ASP A 142 -2.48 -0.95 10.97
N ARG A 143 -1.72 -2.02 11.16
CA ARG A 143 -1.93 -2.96 12.26
C ARG A 143 -1.06 -2.71 13.49
N GLY A 144 -0.23 -1.69 13.46
CA GLY A 144 0.73 -1.40 14.52
C GLY A 144 1.99 -2.30 14.49
N HIS A 145 2.67 -2.41 15.60
CA HIS A 145 3.89 -3.21 15.81
C HIS A 145 5.09 -2.75 14.98
N ARG A 146 5.27 -1.44 14.88
CA ARG A 146 6.38 -0.85 14.16
C ARG A 146 7.72 -1.23 14.77
N GLU A 147 8.68 -1.59 13.94
CA GLU A 147 10.08 -1.78 14.30
C GLU A 147 10.97 -0.64 13.80
N LEU A 148 10.46 0.18 12.91
CA LEU A 148 11.11 1.38 12.35
C LEU A 148 10.22 2.60 12.59
N PRO A 149 10.78 3.83 12.71
CA PRO A 149 10.02 5.05 12.98
C PRO A 149 9.32 5.57 11.72
N LEU A 150 8.44 4.78 11.15
CA LEU A 150 7.68 5.08 9.94
C LEU A 150 6.18 5.12 10.24
N ARG A 151 5.48 6.00 9.55
CA ARG A 151 4.02 6.05 9.57
C ARG A 151 3.48 6.36 8.17
N ALA A 152 2.26 5.94 7.91
CA ALA A 152 1.59 6.30 6.67
C ALA A 152 1.01 7.71 6.73
N ASP A 153 1.00 8.38 5.58
CA ASP A 153 0.33 9.67 5.38
C ASP A 153 -1.18 9.48 5.20
N TYR A 154 -1.56 8.38 4.60
CA TYR A 154 -2.95 8.00 4.32
C TYR A 154 -3.19 6.59 4.86
N VAL A 155 -4.10 6.45 5.80
CA VAL A 155 -4.46 5.17 6.43
C VAL A 155 -5.93 4.89 6.21
N GLY A 156 -6.24 3.75 5.64
CA GLY A 156 -7.63 3.30 5.48
C GLY A 156 -8.26 2.96 6.81
N LYS A 157 -7.66 2.07 7.56
CA LYS A 157 -8.12 1.67 8.89
C LYS A 157 -6.95 1.34 9.81
N ASN A 158 -6.99 1.88 11.02
CA ASN A 158 -6.11 1.45 12.09
C ASN A 158 -6.75 0.27 12.82
N ILE A 159 -6.06 -0.86 12.87
CA ILE A 159 -6.54 -2.07 13.52
C ILE A 159 -5.55 -2.45 14.62
N PRO A 160 -5.90 -2.24 15.89
CA PRO A 160 -5.08 -2.74 16.99
C PRO A 160 -5.05 -4.27 16.94
N THR A 161 -3.85 -4.84 16.84
CA THR A 161 -3.67 -6.29 16.80
C THR A 161 -2.66 -6.73 17.84
N SER A 162 -2.69 -8.03 18.20
CA SER A 162 -1.55 -8.68 18.86
C SER A 162 -0.54 -9.16 17.81
N LYS A 163 0.66 -9.55 18.27
CA LYS A 163 1.69 -10.10 17.36
C LYS A 163 1.30 -11.46 16.78
N ASP A 164 0.43 -12.18 17.48
CA ASP A 164 -0.03 -13.53 17.13
C ASP A 164 -1.27 -13.50 16.22
N GLU A 165 -1.77 -12.33 15.91
CA GLU A 165 -2.88 -12.12 14.99
C GLU A 165 -2.37 -11.79 13.59
N ASP A 166 -3.03 -12.30 12.56
CA ASP A 166 -2.72 -12.02 11.17
C ASP A 166 -3.82 -11.21 10.50
N VAL A 167 -3.44 -10.13 9.85
CA VAL A 167 -4.34 -9.34 8.99
C VAL A 167 -4.11 -9.74 7.55
N THR A 168 -5.18 -10.14 6.87
CA THR A 168 -5.14 -10.47 5.45
C THR A 168 -6.04 -9.51 4.68
N VAL A 169 -5.48 -8.88 3.66
CA VAL A 169 -6.20 -8.05 2.70
C VAL A 169 -6.35 -8.85 1.41
N SER A 170 -7.58 -9.06 0.99
CA SER A 170 -7.93 -9.68 -0.28
C SER A 170 -8.50 -8.62 -1.21
N LEU A 171 -7.98 -8.53 -2.42
CA LEU A 171 -8.38 -7.54 -3.43
C LEU A 171 -8.48 -8.20 -4.80
N THR A 172 -9.57 -7.95 -5.51
CA THR A 172 -9.69 -8.34 -6.92
C THR A 172 -8.72 -7.51 -7.78
N PRO A 173 -8.13 -8.05 -8.86
CA PRO A 173 -8.34 -9.40 -9.39
C PRO A 173 -7.43 -10.49 -8.81
N LEU A 174 -6.55 -10.16 -7.84
CA LEU A 174 -5.65 -11.15 -7.22
C LEU A 174 -6.43 -12.19 -6.42
N ASP A 175 -7.51 -11.76 -5.79
CA ASP A 175 -8.41 -12.58 -4.96
C ASP A 175 -9.81 -12.60 -5.57
N ALA A 176 -10.68 -13.48 -5.07
CA ALA A 176 -12.03 -13.65 -5.57
C ALA A 176 -12.95 -12.48 -5.19
N GLU A 177 -12.70 -11.84 -4.05
CA GLU A 177 -13.49 -10.74 -3.52
C GLU A 177 -12.64 -9.79 -2.68
N ASP A 178 -13.15 -8.57 -2.50
CA ASP A 178 -12.51 -7.59 -1.64
C ASP A 178 -12.94 -7.78 -0.20
N ARG A 179 -11.98 -7.96 0.69
CA ARG A 179 -12.23 -8.00 2.13
C ARG A 179 -10.93 -7.82 2.93
N VAL A 180 -11.10 -7.49 4.19
CA VAL A 180 -10.03 -7.52 5.19
C VAL A 180 -10.46 -8.43 6.32
N THR A 181 -9.61 -9.38 6.67
CA THR A 181 -9.87 -10.36 7.73
C THR A 181 -8.76 -10.34 8.78
N LEU A 182 -9.15 -10.69 10.00
CA LEU A 182 -8.24 -10.91 11.13
C LEU A 182 -8.33 -12.37 11.55
N ALA A 183 -7.21 -13.06 11.54
CA ALA A 183 -7.10 -14.44 12.02
C ALA A 183 -6.38 -14.46 13.36
N ARG A 184 -6.92 -15.27 14.30
CA ARG A 184 -6.32 -15.54 15.61
C ARG A 184 -5.98 -17.00 15.70
N GLU A 185 -4.80 -17.30 16.25
CA GLU A 185 -4.53 -18.68 16.71
C GLU A 185 -5.38 -18.95 17.95
N ALA A 186 -6.06 -20.09 17.95
CA ALA A 186 -6.89 -20.54 19.06
C ALA A 186 -6.03 -21.01 20.24
#